data_c3bf8b8cf67bc78271d0ced7247983dd
#
_entry.id   c3bf8b8cf67bc78271d0ced7247983dd
#
_cell.length_a   1.000
_cell.length_b   1.000
_cell.length_c   1.000
_cell.angle_alpha   90.00
_cell.angle_beta   90.00
_cell.angle_gamma   90.00
#
_symmetry.space_group_name_H-M   'P 1'
#
loop_
_entity.id
_entity.type
_entity.pdbx_description
1 polymer ?
#
loop_
_entity_poly.entity_id
_entity_poly.type
_entity_poly.pdbx_seq_one_letter_code
_entity_poly.pdbx_strand_id
1 'polypeptide(L)'
;EQKRRHDLGYPEEKINVTTLPNPGDFHWRNGGDAHMWDPKTISSLQLAARTNDEDAYWAFAKHANEVSTKQSSLRGLLKFKSTLDAINIDEVESEKEIVKRFATGAMSLGSISTESHESLAIAMNKLGGKSNTGEGGEDPIRFTPDESGVSKRSAIKQVASGRFGVTTVSYTHLTLTTKA
;
A
#
# COMPACT_ATOMS: atom_id res chain seq x y z
N GLU A 1 -7.85 24.55 16.08
CA GLU A 1 -7.74 24.89 14.66
C GLU A 1 -9.12 24.89 13.97
N GLN A 2 -9.94 23.84 14.12
CA GLN A 2 -11.26 23.78 13.47
C GLN A 2 -12.19 24.93 13.87
N LYS A 3 -12.21 25.30 15.17
CA LYS A 3 -12.97 26.46 15.64
C LYS A 3 -12.48 27.74 14.95
N ARG A 4 -11.17 27.97 14.89
CA ARG A 4 -10.58 29.15 14.21
C ARG A 4 -10.98 29.21 12.73
N ARG A 5 -10.98 28.08 12.02
CA ARG A 5 -11.42 27.99 10.61
C ARG A 5 -12.91 28.26 10.46
N HIS A 6 -13.72 27.76 11.42
CA HIS A 6 -15.15 28.04 11.43
C HIS A 6 -15.40 29.56 11.62
N ASP A 7 -14.77 30.17 12.61
CA ASP A 7 -14.95 31.60 12.91
C ASP A 7 -14.49 32.50 11.73
N LEU A 8 -13.44 32.06 10.99
CA LEU A 8 -13.01 32.72 9.76
C LEU A 8 -14.01 32.56 8.60
N GLY A 9 -14.65 31.39 8.49
CA GLY A 9 -15.64 31.10 7.45
C GLY A 9 -17.00 31.72 7.69
N TYR A 10 -17.34 32.00 8.97
CA TYR A 10 -18.61 32.57 9.40
C TYR A 10 -18.36 33.78 10.35
N PRO A 11 -17.74 34.87 9.86
CA PRO A 11 -17.46 36.02 10.68
C PRO A 11 -18.77 36.72 11.07
N GLU A 12 -18.82 37.24 12.30
CA GLU A 12 -19.98 38.04 12.79
C GLU A 12 -20.22 39.29 11.96
N GLU A 13 -19.14 39.90 11.46
CA GLU A 13 -19.20 41.00 10.51
C GLU A 13 -18.98 40.51 9.08
N LYS A 14 -19.69 41.05 8.08
CA LYS A 14 -19.51 40.74 6.66
C LYS A 14 -18.12 41.19 6.19
N ILE A 15 -17.12 40.34 6.38
CA ILE A 15 -15.81 40.53 5.81
C ILE A 15 -15.79 39.75 4.47
N ASN A 16 -15.27 40.37 3.41
CA ASN A 16 -15.06 39.68 2.12
C ASN A 16 -13.89 38.69 2.25
N VAL A 17 -14.12 37.56 2.94
CA VAL A 17 -13.17 36.44 2.95
C VAL A 17 -13.41 35.63 1.69
N THR A 18 -12.54 35.77 0.70
CA THR A 18 -12.65 35.07 -0.58
C THR A 18 -12.17 33.62 -0.47
N THR A 19 -11.25 33.29 0.45
CA THR A 19 -10.72 31.95 0.65
C THR A 19 -10.38 31.69 2.11
N LEU A 20 -10.66 30.48 2.58
CA LEU A 20 -10.22 30.01 3.89
C LEU A 20 -8.75 29.56 3.84
N PRO A 21 -7.99 29.72 4.94
CA PRO A 21 -6.66 29.15 5.05
C PRO A 21 -6.69 27.64 4.80
N ASN A 22 -5.79 27.16 3.95
CA ASN A 22 -5.63 25.74 3.67
C ASN A 22 -4.26 25.28 4.17
N PRO A 23 -4.18 24.66 5.36
CA PRO A 23 -2.93 24.16 5.92
C PRO A 23 -2.41 22.88 5.21
N GLY A 24 -3.20 22.32 4.30
CA GLY A 24 -2.83 21.11 3.59
C GLY A 24 -3.26 19.83 4.28
N ASP A 25 -4.40 19.83 4.99
CA ASP A 25 -4.92 18.63 5.70
C ASP A 25 -5.07 17.42 4.78
N PHE A 26 -5.58 17.63 3.57
CA PHE A 26 -5.85 16.55 2.59
C PHE A 26 -4.78 16.44 1.50
N HIS A 27 -4.14 17.55 1.15
CA HIS A 27 -3.11 17.61 0.14
C HIS A 27 -1.92 18.38 0.68
N TRP A 28 -0.73 17.87 0.43
CA TRP A 28 0.49 18.55 0.82
C TRP A 28 0.53 20.00 0.29
N ARG A 29 0.96 20.91 1.14
CA ARG A 29 1.19 22.33 0.81
C ARG A 29 2.52 22.77 1.38
N ASN A 30 3.24 23.61 0.63
CA ASN A 30 4.47 24.20 1.14
C ASN A 30 4.17 25.05 2.39
N GLY A 31 4.89 24.78 3.47
CA GLY A 31 4.66 25.42 4.77
C GLY A 31 3.38 24.99 5.51
N GLY A 32 2.70 23.95 5.01
CA GLY A 32 1.51 23.35 5.63
C GLY A 32 1.84 22.15 6.51
N ASP A 33 0.82 21.32 6.75
CA ASP A 33 0.93 20.12 7.57
C ASP A 33 1.87 19.07 6.94
N ALA A 34 2.54 18.30 7.80
CA ALA A 34 3.41 17.22 7.36
C ALA A 34 2.59 16.04 6.84
N HIS A 35 3.03 15.47 5.73
CA HIS A 35 2.45 14.27 5.14
C HIS A 35 3.48 13.15 5.05
N MET A 36 3.04 11.89 5.21
CA MET A 36 3.90 10.74 5.00
C MET A 36 4.39 10.66 3.54
N TRP A 37 3.51 11.02 2.62
CA TRP A 37 3.81 11.15 1.19
C TRP A 37 3.86 12.62 0.80
N ASP A 38 5.05 13.14 0.66
CA ASP A 38 5.34 14.49 0.23
C ASP A 38 6.04 14.50 -1.15
N PRO A 39 6.23 15.65 -1.80
CA PRO A 39 6.89 15.70 -3.10
C PRO A 39 8.28 15.07 -3.12
N LYS A 40 9.02 15.11 -2.01
CA LYS A 40 10.36 14.54 -1.92
C LYS A 40 10.32 13.03 -1.87
N THR A 41 9.43 12.44 -1.06
CA THR A 41 9.25 10.98 -1.02
C THR A 41 8.82 10.44 -2.37
N ILE A 42 7.85 11.09 -3.01
CA ILE A 42 7.34 10.64 -4.32
C ILE A 42 8.41 10.76 -5.40
N SER A 43 9.08 11.91 -5.53
CA SER A 43 10.05 12.14 -6.59
C SER A 43 11.28 11.23 -6.48
N SER A 44 11.83 11.06 -5.27
CA SER A 44 12.99 10.20 -5.07
C SER A 44 12.66 8.71 -5.28
N LEU A 45 11.49 8.24 -4.83
CA LEU A 45 11.05 6.87 -5.09
C LEU A 45 10.83 6.61 -6.58
N GLN A 46 10.17 7.55 -7.28
CA GLN A 46 9.96 7.42 -8.72
C GLN A 46 11.26 7.43 -9.51
N LEU A 47 12.22 8.29 -9.12
CA LEU A 47 13.54 8.31 -9.74
C LEU A 47 14.24 6.96 -9.55
N ALA A 48 14.33 6.48 -8.30
CA ALA A 48 14.92 5.18 -7.99
C ALA A 48 14.31 4.04 -8.82
N ALA A 49 12.98 3.97 -8.86
CA ALA A 49 12.27 2.91 -9.56
C ALA A 49 12.43 2.96 -11.09
N ARG A 50 12.52 4.16 -11.69
CA ARG A 50 12.62 4.33 -13.15
C ARG A 50 14.03 4.15 -13.68
N THR A 51 15.03 4.56 -12.91
CA THR A 51 16.43 4.57 -13.35
C THR A 51 17.28 3.50 -12.68
N ASN A 52 16.69 2.72 -11.74
CA ASN A 52 17.40 1.78 -10.88
C ASN A 52 18.57 2.46 -10.13
N ASP A 53 18.33 3.69 -9.66
CA ASP A 53 19.30 4.53 -8.97
C ASP A 53 19.27 4.23 -7.47
N GLU A 54 20.34 3.65 -6.97
CA GLU A 54 20.47 3.26 -5.56
C GLU A 54 20.59 4.49 -4.64
N ASP A 55 21.26 5.54 -5.05
CA ASP A 55 21.39 6.78 -4.25
C ASP A 55 20.03 7.46 -4.09
N ALA A 56 19.22 7.48 -5.14
CA ALA A 56 17.85 7.97 -5.07
C ALA A 56 16.98 7.13 -4.13
N TYR A 57 17.16 5.80 -4.11
CA TYR A 57 16.47 4.92 -3.16
C TYR A 57 16.88 5.22 -1.72
N TRP A 58 18.17 5.37 -1.44
CA TRP A 58 18.62 5.69 -0.09
C TRP A 58 18.20 7.09 0.36
N ALA A 59 18.14 8.06 -0.55
CA ALA A 59 17.58 9.38 -0.26
C ALA A 59 16.10 9.31 0.10
N PHE A 60 15.31 8.50 -0.63
CA PHE A 60 13.92 8.20 -0.29
C PHE A 60 13.81 7.52 1.08
N ALA A 61 14.53 6.42 1.29
CA ALA A 61 14.45 5.63 2.53
C ALA A 61 14.81 6.47 3.77
N LYS A 62 15.85 7.27 3.67
CA LYS A 62 16.26 8.19 4.75
C LYS A 62 15.17 9.23 5.05
N HIS A 63 14.64 9.89 4.01
CA HIS A 63 13.60 10.88 4.20
C HIS A 63 12.31 10.28 4.76
N ALA A 64 11.87 9.14 4.23
CA ALA A 64 10.68 8.44 4.68
C ALA A 64 10.80 7.97 6.14
N ASN A 65 11.92 7.37 6.52
CA ASN A 65 12.09 6.78 7.86
C ASN A 65 12.46 7.80 8.94
N GLU A 66 13.27 8.80 8.60
CA GLU A 66 13.80 9.74 9.59
C GLU A 66 12.98 11.03 9.71
N VAL A 67 12.29 11.44 8.65
CA VAL A 67 11.54 12.70 8.62
C VAL A 67 10.05 12.44 8.58
N SER A 68 9.53 11.92 7.46
CA SER A 68 8.09 11.79 7.24
C SER A 68 7.41 10.91 8.27
N THR A 69 8.00 9.75 8.59
CA THR A 69 7.43 8.82 9.58
C THR A 69 7.39 9.42 10.98
N LYS A 70 8.43 10.16 11.38
CA LYS A 70 8.46 10.82 12.70
C LYS A 70 7.45 11.94 12.84
N GLN A 71 7.15 12.64 11.75
CA GLN A 71 6.21 13.75 11.75
C GLN A 71 4.75 13.32 11.56
N SER A 72 4.51 12.22 10.86
CA SER A 72 3.18 11.85 10.37
C SER A 72 2.63 10.54 10.94
N SER A 73 3.39 9.79 11.76
CA SER A 73 2.91 8.52 12.33
C SER A 73 3.34 8.31 13.77
N LEU A 74 2.46 7.68 14.56
CA LEU A 74 2.78 7.28 15.94
C LEU A 74 3.93 6.27 15.99
N ARG A 75 4.05 5.40 15.00
CA ARG A 75 5.15 4.44 14.89
C ARG A 75 6.51 5.12 14.82
N GLY A 76 6.61 6.30 14.21
CA GLY A 76 7.84 7.08 14.16
C GLY A 76 8.36 7.58 15.52
N LEU A 77 7.51 7.56 16.54
CA LEU A 77 7.86 7.91 17.92
C LEU A 77 8.36 6.70 18.73
N LEU A 78 8.23 5.50 18.20
CA LEU A 78 8.65 4.26 18.84
C LEU A 78 10.08 3.90 18.46
N LYS A 79 10.79 3.24 19.37
CA LYS A 79 12.11 2.66 19.12
C LYS A 79 12.11 1.21 19.57
N PHE A 80 12.86 0.37 18.86
CA PHE A 80 13.10 -0.99 19.32
C PHE A 80 13.84 -0.95 20.67
N LYS A 81 13.36 -1.74 21.61
CA LYS A 81 14.07 -1.96 22.87
C LYS A 81 15.11 -3.07 22.62
N SER A 82 16.36 -2.65 22.47
CA SER A 82 17.47 -3.60 22.39
C SER A 82 17.81 -4.10 23.79
N THR A 83 17.45 -5.32 24.11
CA THR A 83 17.70 -5.95 25.43
C THR A 83 18.44 -7.27 25.34
N LEU A 84 18.71 -7.76 24.14
CA LEU A 84 19.32 -9.06 23.90
C LEU A 84 20.63 -8.90 23.13
N ASP A 85 21.55 -9.80 23.37
CA ASP A 85 22.76 -9.93 22.58
C ASP A 85 22.41 -10.32 21.13
N ALA A 86 23.27 -9.92 20.20
CA ALA A 86 23.09 -10.30 18.80
C ALA A 86 23.23 -11.83 18.66
N ILE A 87 22.29 -12.43 17.94
CA ILE A 87 22.36 -13.85 17.57
C ILE A 87 23.11 -14.00 16.24
N ASN A 88 23.59 -15.23 15.97
CA ASN A 88 24.23 -15.54 14.70
C ASN A 88 23.22 -15.34 13.55
N ILE A 89 23.69 -14.82 12.43
CA ILE A 89 22.85 -14.62 11.23
C ILE A 89 22.22 -15.91 10.73
N ASP A 90 22.89 -17.05 10.90
CA ASP A 90 22.39 -18.38 10.49
C ASP A 90 21.22 -18.87 11.37
N GLU A 91 21.02 -18.28 12.53
CA GLU A 91 19.87 -18.53 13.43
C GLU A 91 18.69 -17.62 13.12
N VAL A 92 18.88 -16.60 12.28
CA VAL A 92 17.82 -15.69 11.87
C VAL A 92 17.02 -16.31 10.76
N GLU A 93 15.69 -16.23 10.85
CA GLU A 93 14.80 -16.69 9.80
C GLU A 93 15.10 -15.98 8.47
N SER A 94 15.21 -16.73 7.39
CA SER A 94 15.53 -16.16 6.08
C SER A 94 14.41 -15.25 5.56
N GLU A 95 14.77 -14.24 4.76
CA GLU A 95 13.82 -13.32 4.12
C GLU A 95 12.75 -14.06 3.32
N LYS A 96 13.13 -15.16 2.64
CA LYS A 96 12.23 -16.00 1.84
C LYS A 96 11.15 -16.67 2.68
N GLU A 97 11.49 -17.11 3.88
CA GLU A 97 10.51 -17.68 4.81
C GLU A 97 9.60 -16.58 5.42
N ILE A 98 10.18 -15.43 5.73
CA ILE A 98 9.42 -14.27 6.24
C ILE A 98 8.38 -13.81 5.22
N VAL A 99 8.75 -13.66 3.95
CA VAL A 99 7.86 -13.17 2.89
C VAL A 99 6.64 -14.07 2.67
N LYS A 100 6.75 -15.38 2.91
CA LYS A 100 5.60 -16.31 2.79
C LYS A 100 4.41 -15.95 3.68
N ARG A 101 4.63 -15.20 4.75
CA ARG A 101 3.58 -14.74 5.67
C ARG A 101 2.95 -13.41 5.26
N PHE A 102 3.50 -12.73 4.24
CA PHE A 102 2.99 -11.45 3.78
C PHE A 102 1.94 -11.60 2.70
N ALA A 103 0.96 -10.72 2.75
CA ALA A 103 -0.07 -10.59 1.73
C ALA A 103 -0.21 -9.12 1.33
N THR A 104 -0.59 -8.88 0.07
CA THR A 104 -0.96 -7.52 -0.35
C THR A 104 -2.28 -7.12 0.31
N GLY A 105 -2.52 -5.81 0.39
CA GLY A 105 -3.87 -5.32 0.64
C GLY A 105 -4.85 -5.88 -0.39
N ALA A 106 -6.11 -6.01 0.00
CA ALA A 106 -7.17 -6.43 -0.91
C ALA A 106 -7.47 -5.31 -1.91
N MET A 107 -7.21 -5.57 -3.20
CA MET A 107 -7.49 -4.65 -4.28
C MET A 107 -8.40 -5.33 -5.30
N SER A 108 -9.63 -4.84 -5.40
CA SER A 108 -10.60 -5.39 -6.34
C SER A 108 -10.35 -4.92 -7.77
N LEU A 109 -10.63 -5.78 -8.74
CA LEU A 109 -10.71 -5.38 -10.14
C LEU A 109 -11.76 -4.25 -10.27
N GLY A 110 -11.38 -3.17 -10.97
CA GLY A 110 -12.18 -1.94 -11.08
C GLY A 110 -11.69 -0.80 -10.18
N SER A 111 -10.96 -1.08 -9.09
CA SER A 111 -10.26 -0.06 -8.32
C SER A 111 -8.86 0.23 -8.87
N ILE A 112 -8.28 -0.73 -9.57
CA ILE A 112 -7.00 -0.63 -10.28
C ILE A 112 -7.13 -1.25 -11.68
N SER A 113 -6.18 -0.97 -12.56
CA SER A 113 -6.17 -1.58 -13.89
C SER A 113 -5.84 -3.08 -13.84
N THR A 114 -6.22 -3.81 -14.88
CA THR A 114 -5.92 -5.23 -15.02
C THR A 114 -4.40 -5.50 -14.95
N GLU A 115 -3.62 -4.67 -15.62
CA GLU A 115 -2.15 -4.79 -15.67
C GLU A 115 -1.53 -4.60 -14.29
N SER A 116 -1.99 -3.62 -13.53
CA SER A 116 -1.53 -3.39 -12.15
C SER A 116 -1.90 -4.56 -11.25
N HIS A 117 -3.12 -5.08 -11.39
CA HIS A 117 -3.61 -6.22 -10.61
C HIS A 117 -2.81 -7.49 -10.92
N GLU A 118 -2.52 -7.76 -12.20
CA GLU A 118 -1.68 -8.87 -12.63
C GLU A 118 -0.24 -8.73 -12.16
N SER A 119 0.35 -7.52 -12.27
CA SER A 119 1.72 -7.24 -11.82
C SER A 119 1.92 -7.55 -10.35
N LEU A 120 0.95 -7.20 -9.50
CA LEU A 120 0.98 -7.52 -8.08
C LEU A 120 0.91 -9.03 -7.83
N ALA A 121 0.07 -9.75 -8.58
CA ALA A 121 -0.01 -11.20 -8.45
C ALA A 121 1.29 -11.88 -8.88
N ILE A 122 1.86 -11.46 -10.00
CA ILE A 122 3.15 -11.98 -10.50
C ILE A 122 4.27 -11.72 -9.48
N ALA A 123 4.37 -10.50 -8.96
CA ALA A 123 5.39 -10.12 -7.98
C ALA A 123 5.31 -10.99 -6.72
N MET A 124 4.11 -11.12 -6.15
CA MET A 124 3.91 -11.91 -4.95
C MET A 124 4.14 -13.41 -5.19
N ASN A 125 3.73 -13.94 -6.34
CA ASN A 125 4.00 -15.32 -6.70
C ASN A 125 5.51 -15.61 -6.84
N LYS A 126 6.26 -14.68 -7.44
CA LYS A 126 7.73 -14.81 -7.55
C LYS A 126 8.43 -14.73 -6.20
N LEU A 127 7.95 -13.88 -5.31
CA LEU A 127 8.50 -13.70 -3.96
C LEU A 127 8.08 -14.83 -2.99
N GLY A 128 7.05 -15.61 -3.32
CA GLY A 128 6.47 -16.60 -2.41
C GLY A 128 5.46 -16.03 -1.41
N GLY A 129 5.10 -14.75 -1.54
CA GLY A 129 4.04 -14.11 -0.78
C GLY A 129 2.65 -14.35 -1.38
N LYS A 130 1.65 -13.62 -0.93
CA LYS A 130 0.26 -13.82 -1.35
C LYS A 130 -0.36 -12.51 -1.83
N SER A 131 -0.83 -12.47 -3.08
CA SER A 131 -1.67 -11.38 -3.57
C SER A 131 -3.14 -11.65 -3.25
N ASN A 132 -3.92 -10.57 -3.11
CA ASN A 132 -5.32 -10.61 -2.71
C ASN A 132 -6.17 -9.83 -3.73
N THR A 133 -7.12 -10.52 -4.38
CA THR A 133 -8.02 -9.90 -5.37
C THR A 133 -9.14 -9.08 -4.72
N GLY A 134 -9.27 -9.07 -3.40
CA GLY A 134 -10.47 -8.56 -2.77
C GLY A 134 -11.70 -9.37 -3.20
N GLU A 135 -12.83 -8.71 -3.31
CA GLU A 135 -14.13 -9.29 -3.69
C GLU A 135 -14.44 -9.17 -5.20
N GLY A 136 -13.57 -8.55 -5.97
CA GLY A 136 -13.77 -8.31 -7.40
C GLY A 136 -13.50 -9.50 -8.30
N GLY A 137 -12.87 -10.55 -7.78
CA GLY A 137 -12.47 -11.72 -8.58
C GLY A 137 -11.32 -11.43 -9.53
N GLU A 138 -11.11 -12.33 -10.47
CA GLU A 138 -10.08 -12.20 -11.50
C GLU A 138 -10.50 -12.94 -12.77
N ASP A 139 -9.94 -12.54 -13.91
CA ASP A 139 -10.22 -13.14 -15.21
C ASP A 139 -9.81 -14.61 -15.21
N PRO A 140 -10.63 -15.54 -15.79
CA PRO A 140 -10.31 -16.96 -15.92
C PRO A 140 -8.97 -17.26 -16.58
N ILE A 141 -8.53 -16.43 -17.52
CA ILE A 141 -7.24 -16.61 -18.23
C ILE A 141 -6.05 -16.59 -17.26
N ARG A 142 -6.18 -15.92 -16.13
CA ARG A 142 -5.14 -15.82 -15.11
C ARG A 142 -4.87 -17.12 -14.35
N PHE A 143 -5.78 -18.08 -14.47
CA PHE A 143 -5.63 -19.41 -13.86
C PHE A 143 -4.69 -20.33 -14.63
N THR A 144 -4.40 -19.99 -15.89
CA THR A 144 -3.42 -20.70 -16.70
C THR A 144 -2.10 -19.93 -16.68
N PRO A 145 -1.00 -20.53 -16.25
CA PRO A 145 0.33 -19.92 -16.39
C PRO A 145 0.61 -19.56 -17.84
N ASP A 146 1.39 -18.51 -18.05
CA ASP A 146 1.87 -18.15 -19.38
C ASP A 146 2.92 -19.14 -19.93
N GLU A 147 3.38 -18.91 -21.16
CA GLU A 147 4.38 -19.76 -21.82
C GLU A 147 5.70 -19.88 -21.05
N SER A 148 6.01 -18.92 -20.18
CA SER A 148 7.18 -18.93 -19.29
C SER A 148 6.92 -19.61 -17.95
N GLY A 149 5.71 -20.12 -17.71
CA GLY A 149 5.28 -20.73 -16.46
C GLY A 149 4.94 -19.74 -15.36
N VAL A 150 4.85 -18.45 -15.68
CA VAL A 150 4.52 -17.42 -14.69
C VAL A 150 3.02 -17.39 -14.44
N SER A 151 2.64 -17.57 -13.17
CA SER A 151 1.25 -17.49 -12.76
C SER A 151 0.84 -16.05 -12.46
N LYS A 152 -0.27 -15.63 -13.04
CA LYS A 152 -0.93 -14.35 -12.79
C LYS A 152 -2.05 -14.45 -11.75
N ARG A 153 -2.28 -15.65 -11.23
CA ARG A 153 -3.33 -15.94 -10.27
C ARG A 153 -3.01 -15.36 -8.89
N SER A 154 -3.96 -14.68 -8.28
CA SER A 154 -3.86 -14.25 -6.89
C SER A 154 -4.15 -15.41 -5.93
N ALA A 155 -3.37 -15.49 -4.85
CA ALA A 155 -3.49 -16.56 -3.85
C ALA A 155 -4.75 -16.43 -2.99
N ILE A 156 -5.15 -15.19 -2.66
CA ILE A 156 -6.28 -14.91 -1.79
C ILE A 156 -7.43 -14.31 -2.60
N LYS A 157 -8.62 -14.83 -2.38
CA LYS A 157 -9.88 -14.34 -2.94
C LYS A 157 -10.87 -14.14 -1.81
N GLN A 158 -11.50 -12.97 -1.80
CA GLN A 158 -12.62 -12.69 -0.90
C GLN A 158 -13.91 -12.93 -1.66
N VAL A 159 -14.89 -13.51 -0.98
CA VAL A 159 -16.18 -13.89 -1.60
C VAL A 159 -17.23 -12.90 -1.19
N ALA A 160 -17.87 -12.26 -2.18
CA ALA A 160 -19.11 -11.52 -2.01
C ALA A 160 -20.00 -11.78 -3.21
N SER A 161 -21.27 -12.01 -2.97
CA SER A 161 -22.25 -12.21 -4.03
C SER A 161 -22.56 -10.89 -4.77
N GLY A 162 -22.83 -10.98 -6.08
CA GLY A 162 -23.29 -9.85 -6.88
C GLY A 162 -22.23 -8.80 -7.22
N ARG A 163 -20.95 -9.08 -7.01
CA ARG A 163 -19.86 -8.19 -7.41
C ARG A 163 -19.47 -8.40 -8.86
N PHE A 164 -19.17 -7.32 -9.59
CA PHE A 164 -18.60 -7.42 -10.93
C PHE A 164 -17.19 -8.04 -10.88
N GLY A 165 -16.79 -8.72 -11.96
CA GLY A 165 -15.52 -9.43 -12.05
C GLY A 165 -15.50 -10.80 -11.34
N VAL A 166 -16.55 -11.15 -10.62
CA VAL A 166 -16.72 -12.48 -10.04
C VAL A 166 -17.27 -13.42 -11.09
N THR A 167 -16.55 -14.49 -11.37
CA THR A 167 -16.93 -15.52 -12.34
C THR A 167 -17.05 -16.87 -11.66
N THR A 168 -17.69 -17.84 -12.33
CA THR A 168 -17.76 -19.22 -11.85
C THR A 168 -16.39 -19.82 -11.62
N VAL A 169 -15.39 -19.43 -12.39
CA VAL A 169 -14.00 -19.89 -12.20
C VAL A 169 -13.40 -19.35 -10.90
N SER A 170 -13.73 -18.14 -10.50
CA SER A 170 -13.27 -17.58 -9.21
C SER A 170 -13.77 -18.39 -8.02
N TYR A 171 -14.93 -19.02 -8.13
CA TYR A 171 -15.54 -19.84 -7.07
C TYR A 171 -15.21 -21.32 -7.14
N THR A 172 -14.93 -21.89 -8.31
CA THR A 172 -14.64 -23.33 -8.45
C THR A 172 -13.40 -23.78 -7.70
N HIS A 173 -12.53 -22.85 -7.35
CA HIS A 173 -11.31 -23.13 -6.57
C HIS A 173 -11.46 -22.83 -5.07
N LEU A 174 -12.67 -22.46 -4.62
CA LEU A 174 -12.99 -22.29 -3.21
C LEU A 174 -13.52 -23.63 -2.68
N THR A 175 -12.73 -24.29 -1.87
CA THR A 175 -13.21 -25.39 -1.03
C THR A 175 -14.00 -24.77 0.12
N LEU A 176 -15.32 -24.73 0.00
CA LEU A 176 -16.21 -24.47 1.12
C LEU A 176 -16.12 -25.66 2.06
N THR A 177 -15.35 -25.55 3.13
CA THR A 177 -15.55 -26.45 4.28
C THR A 177 -16.87 -26.08 4.95
N THR A 178 -17.95 -26.66 4.48
CA THR A 178 -19.20 -26.73 5.23
C THR A 178 -18.94 -27.65 6.42
N LYS A 179 -18.68 -27.09 7.58
CA LYS A 179 -18.97 -27.80 8.82
C LYS A 179 -20.48 -27.79 8.97
N ALA A 180 -21.08 -28.96 8.76
CA ALA A 180 -22.43 -29.25 9.24
C ALA A 180 -22.47 -29.18 10.78
#